data_16db37f0d5d01b72b92476ef7f0973e7
#
_entry.id   16db37f0d5d01b72b92476ef7f0973e7
#
_cell.length_a   1.000
_cell.length_b   1.000
_cell.length_c   1.000
_cell.angle_alpha   90.00
_cell.angle_beta   90.00
_cell.angle_gamma   90.00
#
_symmetry.space_group_name_H-M   'P 1'
#
loop_
_entity.id
_entity.type
_entity.pdbx_description
1 polymer ?
#
loop_
_entity_poly.entity_id
_entity_poly.type
_entity_poly.pdbx_seq_one_letter_code
_entity_poly.pdbx_strand_id
1 'polypeptide(L)'
;MPSFVHLHVHTQYSILDGAAFIPELFLKAAADKQPALVITDHGNMFGVKEFLNTAKNFPDVKPIVGCEVYVAPEGRLLRKNREEATTCHLILLAKNQKGYQNLIKLVSQAWIDGFYYKPRIDHELLEQYHEGLIAMSACLAGELPRLVLAGKLNEASQLINWYKQLFGPDYYIELQRHQTKLNIENAKTCYVLQKKIEPHLIALAREHNVKLVATNDVHFVNAEDAPAHDRLICVATNDDVADDNRKIRYTGEEYLKSSEEMSALFSDIPEALATTLEISKNYAL
;
A
#
# COMPACT_ATOMS: atom_id res chain seq x y z
N MET A 1 -17.94 -1.66 -18.90
CA MET A 1 -16.75 -2.36 -18.42
C MET A 1 -16.63 -2.10 -16.93
N PRO A 2 -16.15 -3.05 -16.14
CA PRO A 2 -15.89 -2.79 -14.73
C PRO A 2 -14.88 -1.65 -14.63
N SER A 3 -15.03 -0.74 -13.69
CA SER A 3 -14.11 0.36 -13.46
C SER A 3 -13.44 0.14 -12.10
N PHE A 4 -12.15 0.39 -12.01
CA PHE A 4 -11.32 0.16 -10.84
C PHE A 4 -10.21 1.22 -10.75
N VAL A 5 -9.69 1.48 -9.56
CA VAL A 5 -8.54 2.35 -9.35
C VAL A 5 -7.53 1.65 -8.44
N HIS A 6 -6.28 1.54 -8.89
CA HIS A 6 -5.20 1.11 -8.02
C HIS A 6 -4.87 2.21 -7.02
N LEU A 7 -5.02 1.91 -5.72
CA LEU A 7 -4.79 2.85 -4.60
C LEU A 7 -3.53 2.54 -3.78
N HIS A 8 -2.76 1.51 -4.18
CA HIS A 8 -1.51 1.11 -3.56
C HIS A 8 -0.52 0.75 -4.68
N VAL A 9 0.37 1.70 -4.99
CA VAL A 9 1.27 1.61 -6.16
C VAL A 9 2.64 2.17 -5.81
N HIS A 10 3.68 1.37 -6.01
CA HIS A 10 5.08 1.70 -5.86
C HIS A 10 5.71 1.97 -7.22
N THR A 11 6.49 3.03 -7.31
CA THR A 11 7.20 3.42 -8.52
C THR A 11 8.70 3.13 -8.40
N GLN A 12 9.48 3.52 -9.42
CA GLN A 12 10.95 3.48 -9.35
C GLN A 12 11.52 4.29 -8.17
N TYR A 13 10.72 5.12 -7.50
CA TYR A 13 11.12 5.88 -6.32
C TYR A 13 10.95 5.10 -5.00
N SER A 14 10.35 3.92 -5.02
CA SER A 14 10.51 2.88 -4.00
C SER A 14 11.84 2.17 -4.24
N ILE A 15 12.96 2.84 -3.93
CA ILE A 15 14.32 2.49 -4.36
C ILE A 15 14.68 1.05 -3.93
N LEU A 16 15.18 0.25 -4.89
CA LEU A 16 15.50 -1.17 -4.75
C LEU A 16 14.29 -2.07 -4.41
N ASP A 17 13.08 -1.59 -4.69
CA ASP A 17 11.85 -2.33 -4.44
C ASP A 17 10.86 -2.17 -5.60
N GLY A 18 10.52 -0.95 -6.01
CA GLY A 18 9.66 -0.68 -7.13
C GLY A 18 10.39 -0.69 -8.48
N ALA A 19 9.79 -1.35 -9.49
CA ALA A 19 10.26 -1.40 -10.87
C ALA A 19 9.26 -0.77 -11.86
N ALA A 20 8.22 -0.10 -11.37
CA ALA A 20 7.21 0.52 -12.20
C ALA A 20 7.59 1.98 -12.54
N PHE A 21 7.89 2.25 -13.81
CA PHE A 21 8.16 3.59 -14.30
C PHE A 21 6.88 4.42 -14.41
N ILE A 22 6.91 5.65 -13.88
CA ILE A 22 5.74 6.54 -13.82
C ILE A 22 5.07 6.73 -15.20
N PRO A 23 5.78 7.03 -16.31
CA PRO A 23 5.14 7.17 -17.61
C PRO A 23 4.43 5.91 -18.09
N GLU A 24 4.99 4.72 -17.82
CA GLU A 24 4.41 3.44 -18.23
C GLU A 24 3.16 3.11 -17.42
N LEU A 25 3.14 3.44 -16.11
CA LEU A 25 1.95 3.32 -15.27
C LEU A 25 0.78 4.13 -15.83
N PHE A 26 1.02 5.40 -16.21
CA PHE A 26 -0.01 6.25 -16.82
C PHE A 26 -0.47 5.73 -18.18
N LEU A 27 0.44 5.27 -19.03
CA LEU A 27 0.11 4.68 -20.33
C LEU A 27 -0.84 3.48 -20.17
N LYS A 28 -0.51 2.57 -19.24
CA LYS A 28 -1.30 1.36 -18.99
C LYS A 28 -2.63 1.68 -18.32
N ALA A 29 -2.66 2.58 -17.33
CA ALA A 29 -3.90 3.02 -16.68
C ALA A 29 -4.85 3.69 -17.69
N ALA A 30 -4.34 4.55 -18.58
CA ALA A 30 -5.13 5.19 -19.62
C ALA A 30 -5.67 4.18 -20.65
N ALA A 31 -4.84 3.20 -21.07
CA ALA A 31 -5.26 2.13 -21.98
C ALA A 31 -6.40 1.27 -21.38
N ASP A 32 -6.36 1.00 -20.07
CA ASP A 32 -7.39 0.29 -19.33
C ASP A 32 -8.58 1.19 -18.92
N LYS A 33 -8.53 2.49 -19.26
CA LYS A 33 -9.55 3.49 -18.89
C LYS A 33 -9.78 3.61 -17.39
N GLN A 34 -8.74 3.40 -16.58
CA GLN A 34 -8.80 3.68 -15.15
C GLN A 34 -8.95 5.19 -14.94
N PRO A 35 -9.94 5.63 -14.12
CA PRO A 35 -10.22 7.07 -13.99
C PRO A 35 -9.20 7.80 -13.10
N ALA A 36 -8.35 7.08 -12.40
CA ALA A 36 -7.31 7.63 -11.55
C ALA A 36 -6.13 6.65 -11.39
N LEU A 37 -5.00 7.18 -10.98
CA LEU A 37 -3.79 6.43 -10.61
C LEU A 37 -3.21 7.06 -9.35
N VAL A 38 -2.66 6.25 -8.45
CA VAL A 38 -2.02 6.72 -7.21
C VAL A 38 -0.51 6.54 -7.27
N ILE A 39 0.21 7.30 -6.45
CA ILE A 39 1.60 7.04 -6.05
C ILE A 39 1.65 6.89 -4.53
N THR A 40 2.20 5.76 -4.04
CA THR A 40 2.34 5.44 -2.61
C THR A 40 3.70 4.83 -2.31
N ASP A 41 4.78 5.44 -2.76
CA ASP A 41 6.14 4.95 -2.56
C ASP A 41 6.50 4.76 -1.08
N HIS A 42 7.40 3.83 -0.80
CA HIS A 42 7.87 3.49 0.54
C HIS A 42 8.57 4.65 1.25
N GLY A 43 7.93 5.22 2.25
CA GLY A 43 8.49 6.20 3.18
C GLY A 43 9.00 7.50 2.54
N ASN A 44 8.61 7.80 1.31
CA ASN A 44 9.05 9.01 0.62
C ASN A 44 8.00 9.55 -0.37
N MET A 45 8.22 10.78 -0.82
CA MET A 45 7.42 11.47 -1.82
C MET A 45 8.29 11.99 -2.99
N PHE A 46 9.42 11.33 -3.27
CA PHE A 46 10.40 11.81 -4.25
C PHE A 46 9.84 11.82 -5.67
N GLY A 47 8.99 10.87 -6.02
CA GLY A 47 8.36 10.74 -7.34
C GLY A 47 7.20 11.70 -7.61
N VAL A 48 6.67 12.39 -6.60
CA VAL A 48 5.43 13.18 -6.73
C VAL A 48 5.50 14.24 -7.81
N LYS A 49 6.63 14.93 -7.96
CA LYS A 49 6.78 15.97 -8.99
C LYS A 49 6.74 15.38 -10.40
N GLU A 50 7.45 14.28 -10.64
CA GLU A 50 7.41 13.57 -11.93
C GLU A 50 6.01 13.03 -12.20
N PHE A 51 5.38 12.42 -11.20
CA PHE A 51 4.04 11.86 -11.27
C PHE A 51 3.00 12.92 -11.70
N LEU A 52 2.99 14.07 -11.01
CA LEU A 52 2.07 15.17 -11.35
C LEU A 52 2.37 15.83 -12.71
N ASN A 53 3.64 15.89 -13.12
CA ASN A 53 4.00 16.40 -14.43
C ASN A 53 3.60 15.43 -15.55
N THR A 54 3.80 14.14 -15.36
CA THR A 54 3.41 13.09 -16.31
C THR A 54 1.88 13.06 -16.49
N ALA A 55 1.13 13.21 -15.39
CA ALA A 55 -0.34 13.24 -15.42
C ALA A 55 -0.93 14.29 -16.38
N LYS A 56 -0.23 15.40 -16.63
CA LYS A 56 -0.67 16.44 -17.57
C LYS A 56 -0.83 15.92 -19.01
N ASN A 57 -0.15 14.84 -19.35
CA ASN A 57 -0.25 14.19 -20.66
C ASN A 57 -1.40 13.17 -20.73
N PHE A 58 -2.06 12.90 -19.61
CA PHE A 58 -3.12 11.90 -19.45
C PHE A 58 -4.34 12.52 -18.74
N PRO A 59 -5.07 13.47 -19.38
CA PRO A 59 -6.11 14.25 -18.72
C PRO A 59 -7.28 13.42 -18.19
N ASP A 60 -7.48 12.21 -18.72
CA ASP A 60 -8.54 11.30 -18.29
C ASP A 60 -8.14 10.42 -17.09
N VAL A 61 -6.88 10.46 -16.65
CA VAL A 61 -6.36 9.71 -15.50
C VAL A 61 -5.99 10.69 -14.40
N LYS A 62 -6.84 10.79 -13.39
CA LYS A 62 -6.64 11.70 -12.24
C LYS A 62 -5.47 11.23 -11.37
N PRO A 63 -4.43 12.05 -11.13
CA PRO A 63 -3.33 11.68 -10.23
C PRO A 63 -3.76 11.82 -8.78
N ILE A 64 -3.46 10.82 -7.96
CA ILE A 64 -3.68 10.82 -6.51
C ILE A 64 -2.33 10.68 -5.81
N VAL A 65 -2.04 11.58 -4.86
CA VAL A 65 -0.77 11.58 -4.14
C VAL A 65 -0.93 10.92 -2.78
N GLY A 66 -0.02 10.02 -2.48
CA GLY A 66 0.06 9.31 -1.21
C GLY A 66 1.48 8.90 -0.87
N CYS A 67 1.61 8.11 0.17
CA CYS A 67 2.84 7.48 0.63
C CYS A 67 2.51 6.25 1.46
N GLU A 68 3.23 5.16 1.27
CA GLU A 68 3.25 4.07 2.23
C GLU A 68 4.26 4.41 3.32
N VAL A 69 3.76 4.80 4.49
CA VAL A 69 4.58 5.22 5.62
C VAL A 69 4.94 4.03 6.52
N TYR A 70 6.08 4.14 7.19
CA TYR A 70 6.51 3.19 8.21
C TYR A 70 6.08 3.67 9.59
N VAL A 71 5.08 3.02 10.19
CA VAL A 71 4.62 3.30 11.56
C VAL A 71 5.46 2.49 12.54
N ALA A 72 5.99 3.15 13.56
CA ALA A 72 6.63 2.53 14.71
C ALA A 72 5.64 2.49 15.88
N PRO A 73 4.99 1.36 16.18
CA PRO A 73 3.94 1.31 17.22
C PRO A 73 4.44 1.67 18.61
N GLU A 74 5.72 1.43 18.87
CA GLU A 74 6.36 1.76 20.16
C GLU A 74 6.96 3.16 20.23
N GLY A 75 6.84 3.95 19.15
CA GLY A 75 7.35 5.31 19.03
C GLY A 75 8.55 5.45 18.12
N ARG A 76 8.52 6.47 17.26
CA ARG A 76 9.52 6.74 16.21
C ARG A 76 10.93 7.05 16.72
N LEU A 77 11.03 7.57 17.95
CA LEU A 77 12.30 7.97 18.56
C LEU A 77 13.01 6.81 19.24
N LEU A 78 12.31 5.69 19.46
CA LEU A 78 12.88 4.53 20.13
C LEU A 78 13.88 3.84 19.20
N ARG A 79 15.10 3.65 19.68
CA ARG A 79 16.20 3.00 18.96
C ARG A 79 16.59 1.69 19.64
N LYS A 80 15.89 0.65 19.27
CA LYS A 80 16.17 -0.73 19.71
C LYS A 80 17.11 -1.44 18.73
N ASN A 81 17.51 -2.67 19.05
CA ASN A 81 18.18 -3.53 18.06
C ASN A 81 17.34 -3.66 16.78
N ARG A 82 18.02 -3.88 15.64
CA ARG A 82 17.35 -3.97 14.32
C ARG A 82 16.21 -4.98 14.29
N GLU A 83 16.36 -6.10 15.00
CA GLU A 83 15.35 -7.16 15.08
C GLU A 83 14.13 -6.75 15.92
N GLU A 84 14.32 -5.86 16.89
CA GLU A 84 13.27 -5.33 17.77
C GLU A 84 12.64 -4.03 17.26
N ALA A 85 13.29 -3.35 16.31
CA ALA A 85 12.79 -2.11 15.70
C ALA A 85 11.66 -2.40 14.70
N THR A 86 10.53 -2.90 15.20
CA THR A 86 9.38 -3.24 14.38
C THR A 86 8.77 -1.99 13.75
N THR A 87 8.61 -2.01 12.44
CA THR A 87 7.83 -1.01 11.69
C THR A 87 6.68 -1.70 10.98
N CYS A 88 5.53 -1.04 10.94
CA CYS A 88 4.35 -1.49 10.23
C CYS A 88 4.06 -0.54 9.06
N HIS A 89 3.45 -1.05 8.01
CA HIS A 89 3.04 -0.24 6.86
C HIS A 89 1.66 0.37 7.08
N LEU A 90 1.47 1.59 6.58
CA LEU A 90 0.19 2.26 6.50
C LEU A 90 0.14 3.07 5.21
N ILE A 91 -0.92 2.94 4.44
CA ILE A 91 -1.12 3.77 3.25
C ILE A 91 -1.81 5.06 3.67
N LEU A 92 -1.23 6.19 3.29
CA LEU A 92 -1.82 7.51 3.47
C LEU A 92 -1.99 8.17 2.11
N LEU A 93 -3.22 8.63 1.80
CA LEU A 93 -3.51 9.41 0.60
C LEU A 93 -3.92 10.82 1.00
N ALA A 94 -3.42 11.82 0.29
CA ALA A 94 -3.83 13.21 0.50
C ALA A 94 -5.23 13.42 -0.12
N LYS A 95 -6.24 13.64 0.69
CA LYS A 95 -7.62 13.88 0.23
C LYS A 95 -7.81 15.27 -0.37
N ASN A 96 -7.05 16.25 0.12
CA ASN A 96 -7.13 17.66 -0.26
C ASN A 96 -5.80 18.37 0.04
N GLN A 97 -5.73 19.68 -0.24
CA GLN A 97 -4.53 20.49 -0.02
C GLN A 97 -4.01 20.43 1.42
N LYS A 98 -4.91 20.39 2.43
CA LYS A 98 -4.52 20.25 3.84
C LYS A 98 -3.85 18.91 4.09
N GLY A 99 -4.45 17.82 3.57
CA GLY A 99 -3.87 16.48 3.66
C GLY A 99 -2.51 16.38 2.97
N TYR A 100 -2.35 17.00 1.78
CA TYR A 100 -1.06 17.04 1.11
C TYR A 100 0.03 17.73 1.95
N GLN A 101 -0.29 18.86 2.55
CA GLN A 101 0.64 19.56 3.46
C GLN A 101 0.98 18.72 4.69
N ASN A 102 -0.02 18.03 5.26
CA ASN A 102 0.18 17.15 6.41
C ASN A 102 0.99 15.91 6.05
N LEU A 103 0.77 15.32 4.87
CA LEU A 103 1.58 14.20 4.38
C LEU A 103 3.05 14.60 4.22
N ILE A 104 3.33 15.79 3.66
CA ILE A 104 4.70 16.33 3.57
C ILE A 104 5.33 16.43 4.96
N LYS A 105 4.60 16.92 5.97
CA LYS A 105 5.11 17.04 7.35
C LYS A 105 5.41 15.67 7.95
N LEU A 106 4.48 14.72 7.83
CA LEU A 106 4.66 13.34 8.31
C LEU A 106 5.91 12.70 7.73
N VAL A 107 6.04 12.73 6.40
CA VAL A 107 7.19 12.15 5.71
C VAL A 107 8.49 12.89 6.06
N SER A 108 8.47 14.24 6.17
CA SER A 108 9.64 15.01 6.57
C SER A 108 10.09 14.68 8.00
N GLN A 109 9.17 14.61 8.96
CA GLN A 109 9.48 14.24 10.35
C GLN A 109 10.01 12.81 10.44
N ALA A 110 9.47 11.89 9.62
CA ALA A 110 9.98 10.53 9.53
C ALA A 110 11.46 10.47 9.16
N TRP A 111 11.90 11.34 8.24
CA TRP A 111 13.31 11.43 7.81
C TRP A 111 14.20 12.19 8.79
N ILE A 112 13.69 13.25 9.42
CA ILE A 112 14.47 14.13 10.31
C ILE A 112 14.67 13.49 11.69
N ASP A 113 13.57 13.11 12.34
CA ASP A 113 13.56 12.63 13.72
C ASP A 113 13.42 11.12 13.84
N GLY A 114 12.59 10.54 12.96
CA GLY A 114 12.19 9.14 13.03
C GLY A 114 13.13 8.16 12.35
N PHE A 115 14.15 8.64 11.61
CA PHE A 115 15.01 7.76 10.83
C PHE A 115 15.83 6.82 11.71
N TYR A 116 15.54 5.53 11.57
CA TYR A 116 16.34 4.44 12.13
C TYR A 116 16.12 3.19 11.28
N TYR A 117 17.04 2.87 10.39
CA TYR A 117 16.95 1.92 9.28
C TYR A 117 15.86 2.25 8.25
N LYS A 118 14.74 2.83 8.66
CA LYS A 118 13.61 3.30 7.86
C LYS A 118 13.15 4.67 8.37
N PRO A 119 12.58 5.53 7.51
CA PRO A 119 11.94 6.77 7.94
C PRO A 119 10.61 6.44 8.64
N ARG A 120 10.54 6.60 9.96
CA ARG A 120 9.43 6.15 10.79
C ARG A 120 8.58 7.32 11.29
N ILE A 121 7.29 7.15 11.19
CA ILE A 121 6.32 7.92 11.97
C ILE A 121 5.79 7.08 13.14
N ASP A 122 4.95 7.64 13.97
CA ASP A 122 4.23 6.95 15.05
C ASP A 122 2.80 7.49 15.21
N HIS A 123 2.06 6.92 16.14
CA HIS A 123 0.68 7.34 16.42
C HIS A 123 0.61 8.80 16.87
N GLU A 124 1.59 9.30 17.61
CA GLU A 124 1.65 10.71 18.04
C GLU A 124 1.70 11.68 16.84
N LEU A 125 2.52 11.40 15.83
CA LEU A 125 2.57 12.22 14.62
C LEU A 125 1.28 12.10 13.78
N LEU A 126 0.67 10.91 13.74
CA LEU A 126 -0.61 10.73 13.06
C LEU A 126 -1.71 11.56 13.72
N GLU A 127 -1.78 11.60 15.06
CA GLU A 127 -2.72 12.45 15.79
C GLU A 127 -2.55 13.94 15.46
N GLN A 128 -1.31 14.39 15.25
CA GLN A 128 -1.02 15.79 14.91
C GLN A 128 -1.35 16.16 13.47
N TYR A 129 -1.20 15.21 12.51
CA TYR A 129 -1.20 15.53 11.09
C TYR A 129 -2.16 14.66 10.24
N HIS A 130 -3.18 14.04 10.85
CA HIS A 130 -4.16 13.21 10.13
C HIS A 130 -5.15 13.97 9.26
N GLU A 131 -5.42 15.25 9.58
CA GLU A 131 -6.46 16.04 8.92
C GLU A 131 -6.26 16.09 7.39
N GLY A 132 -7.31 15.76 6.64
CA GLY A 132 -7.30 15.77 5.18
C GLY A 132 -6.58 14.56 4.56
N LEU A 133 -6.28 13.54 5.36
CA LEU A 133 -5.72 12.26 4.88
C LEU A 133 -6.78 11.16 4.86
N ILE A 134 -6.61 10.23 3.95
CA ILE A 134 -7.26 8.93 3.89
C ILE A 134 -6.22 7.90 4.34
N ALA A 135 -6.62 6.94 5.18
CA ALA A 135 -5.75 5.86 5.65
C ALA A 135 -6.28 4.49 5.24
N MET A 136 -5.38 3.60 4.81
CA MET A 136 -5.69 2.20 4.49
C MET A 136 -4.71 1.28 5.22
N SER A 137 -5.19 0.10 5.67
CA SER A 137 -4.47 -0.80 6.58
C SER A 137 -3.22 -1.48 5.99
N ALA A 138 -2.89 -1.22 4.74
CA ALA A 138 -1.76 -1.76 3.99
C ALA A 138 -1.76 -3.30 3.82
N CYS A 139 -0.61 -3.85 3.45
CA CYS A 139 -0.37 -5.26 3.15
C CYS A 139 -0.15 -6.11 4.42
N LEU A 140 0.36 -7.34 4.28
CA LEU A 140 0.72 -8.22 5.42
C LEU A 140 1.68 -7.56 6.43
N ALA A 141 2.42 -6.54 6.01
CA ALA A 141 3.30 -5.76 6.88
C ALA A 141 2.57 -4.66 7.66
N GLY A 142 1.28 -4.41 7.41
CA GLY A 142 0.45 -3.47 8.15
C GLY A 142 0.28 -3.86 9.62
N GLU A 143 0.01 -2.86 10.47
CA GLU A 143 -0.18 -3.08 11.91
C GLU A 143 -1.40 -3.98 12.17
N LEU A 144 -2.54 -3.69 11.55
CA LEU A 144 -3.75 -4.50 11.66
C LEU A 144 -3.57 -5.94 11.15
N PRO A 145 -3.07 -6.19 9.93
CA PRO A 145 -2.79 -7.54 9.45
C PRO A 145 -1.86 -8.35 10.36
N ARG A 146 -0.83 -7.72 10.93
CA ARG A 146 0.10 -8.39 11.86
C ARG A 146 -0.58 -8.81 13.17
N LEU A 147 -1.45 -7.99 13.74
CA LEU A 147 -2.24 -8.36 14.92
C LEU A 147 -3.15 -9.54 14.62
N VAL A 148 -3.81 -9.54 13.46
CA VAL A 148 -4.66 -10.65 13.01
C VAL A 148 -3.85 -11.94 12.82
N LEU A 149 -2.67 -11.87 12.17
CA LEU A 149 -1.76 -13.02 12.02
C LEU A 149 -1.31 -13.60 13.34
N ALA A 150 -1.09 -12.73 14.34
CA ALA A 150 -0.71 -13.13 15.70
C ALA A 150 -1.89 -13.67 16.54
N GLY A 151 -3.11 -13.69 16.00
CA GLY A 151 -4.34 -14.09 16.71
C GLY A 151 -4.81 -13.08 17.77
N LYS A 152 -4.30 -11.86 17.75
CA LYS A 152 -4.59 -10.78 18.70
C LYS A 152 -5.81 -9.95 18.28
N LEU A 153 -6.97 -10.61 18.16
CA LEU A 153 -8.17 -9.99 17.59
C LEU A 153 -8.71 -8.85 18.45
N ASN A 154 -8.58 -8.92 19.79
CA ASN A 154 -8.99 -7.82 20.67
C ASN A 154 -8.13 -6.57 20.47
N GLU A 155 -6.80 -6.74 20.32
CA GLU A 155 -5.88 -5.63 20.03
C GLU A 155 -6.15 -5.06 18.63
N ALA A 156 -6.44 -5.93 17.65
CA ALA A 156 -6.85 -5.52 16.31
C ALA A 156 -8.13 -4.66 16.31
N SER A 157 -9.12 -5.06 17.10
CA SER A 157 -10.38 -4.32 17.30
C SER A 157 -10.15 -2.95 17.94
N GLN A 158 -9.28 -2.87 18.94
CA GLN A 158 -8.89 -1.60 19.59
C GLN A 158 -8.16 -0.67 18.59
N LEU A 159 -7.26 -1.21 17.79
CA LEU A 159 -6.53 -0.47 16.76
C LEU A 159 -7.48 0.11 15.70
N ILE A 160 -8.44 -0.68 15.22
CA ILE A 160 -9.46 -0.21 14.27
C ILE A 160 -10.26 0.96 14.87
N ASN A 161 -10.67 0.85 16.14
CA ASN A 161 -11.39 1.93 16.81
C ASN A 161 -10.56 3.22 16.90
N TRP A 162 -9.27 3.10 17.20
CA TRP A 162 -8.36 4.23 17.23
C TRP A 162 -8.23 4.90 15.86
N TYR A 163 -7.99 4.13 14.79
CA TYR A 163 -7.95 4.66 13.42
C TYR A 163 -9.27 5.29 13.00
N LYS A 164 -10.41 4.70 13.39
CA LYS A 164 -11.73 5.30 13.13
C LYS A 164 -11.95 6.60 13.86
N GLN A 165 -11.49 6.73 15.10
CA GLN A 165 -11.57 8.00 15.83
C GLN A 165 -10.75 9.09 15.15
N LEU A 166 -9.59 8.72 14.58
CA LEU A 166 -8.68 9.65 13.95
C LEU A 166 -9.13 10.07 12.54
N PHE A 167 -9.47 9.10 11.69
CA PHE A 167 -9.77 9.33 10.27
C PHE A 167 -11.28 9.32 9.95
N GLY A 168 -12.11 8.93 10.89
CA GLY A 168 -13.57 8.84 10.66
C GLY A 168 -13.91 7.87 9.51
N PRO A 169 -14.69 8.34 8.52
CA PRO A 169 -15.08 7.54 7.35
C PRO A 169 -13.94 7.35 6.34
N ASP A 170 -12.81 8.04 6.51
CA ASP A 170 -11.63 7.98 5.63
C ASP A 170 -10.61 6.92 6.08
N TYR A 171 -10.99 6.00 6.99
CA TYR A 171 -10.22 4.79 7.29
C TYR A 171 -10.80 3.58 6.60
N TYR A 172 -9.95 2.77 5.94
CA TYR A 172 -10.34 1.58 5.16
C TYR A 172 -9.48 0.38 5.53
N ILE A 173 -10.09 -0.82 5.48
CA ILE A 173 -9.35 -2.08 5.62
C ILE A 173 -9.06 -2.63 4.23
N GLU A 174 -7.77 -2.82 3.96
CA GLU A 174 -7.22 -3.23 2.68
C GLU A 174 -7.23 -4.75 2.54
N LEU A 175 -7.65 -5.26 1.39
CA LEU A 175 -7.60 -6.66 1.00
C LEU A 175 -6.70 -6.83 -0.22
N GLN A 176 -5.83 -7.84 -0.17
CA GLN A 176 -4.92 -8.19 -1.25
C GLN A 176 -4.96 -9.70 -1.53
N ARG A 177 -4.89 -10.08 -2.80
CA ARG A 177 -4.93 -11.48 -3.26
C ARG A 177 -3.86 -11.73 -4.31
N HIS A 178 -2.69 -12.20 -3.91
CA HIS A 178 -1.56 -12.48 -4.79
C HIS A 178 -1.37 -13.99 -4.98
N GLN A 179 -2.24 -14.60 -5.79
CA GLN A 179 -2.15 -16.03 -6.09
C GLN A 179 -0.96 -16.32 -7.01
N THR A 180 0.19 -16.59 -6.41
CA THR A 180 1.43 -16.81 -7.14
C THR A 180 1.39 -18.03 -8.05
N LYS A 181 2.02 -17.90 -9.23
CA LYS A 181 2.36 -18.98 -10.14
C LYS A 181 3.81 -19.42 -9.98
N LEU A 182 4.59 -18.70 -9.16
CA LEU A 182 5.98 -19.02 -8.90
C LEU A 182 6.10 -20.28 -8.04
N ASN A 183 7.07 -21.15 -8.36
CA ASN A 183 7.37 -22.32 -7.55
C ASN A 183 8.41 -21.99 -6.46
N ILE A 184 8.23 -20.88 -5.76
CA ILE A 184 9.08 -20.39 -4.67
C ILE A 184 8.27 -20.44 -3.40
N GLU A 185 8.79 -21.10 -2.36
CA GLU A 185 8.04 -21.38 -1.13
C GLU A 185 7.62 -20.09 -0.39
N ASN A 186 8.51 -19.11 -0.30
CA ASN A 186 8.19 -17.84 0.35
C ASN A 186 7.08 -17.05 -0.39
N ALA A 187 7.03 -17.11 -1.72
CA ALA A 187 5.96 -16.51 -2.51
C ALA A 187 4.62 -17.20 -2.24
N LYS A 188 4.61 -18.54 -2.19
CA LYS A 188 3.42 -19.32 -1.81
C LYS A 188 2.96 -18.99 -0.40
N THR A 189 3.89 -18.88 0.54
CA THR A 189 3.61 -18.51 1.93
C THR A 189 2.91 -17.15 2.02
N CYS A 190 3.31 -16.16 1.24
CA CYS A 190 2.65 -14.84 1.20
C CYS A 190 1.16 -14.99 0.89
N TYR A 191 0.81 -15.71 -0.18
CA TYR A 191 -0.60 -15.93 -0.54
C TYR A 191 -1.37 -16.72 0.50
N VAL A 192 -0.76 -17.75 1.11
CA VAL A 192 -1.38 -18.54 2.18
C VAL A 192 -1.71 -17.64 3.39
N LEU A 193 -0.80 -16.73 3.76
CA LEU A 193 -1.04 -15.78 4.85
C LEU A 193 -2.15 -14.78 4.51
N GLN A 194 -2.19 -14.24 3.29
CA GLN A 194 -3.28 -13.38 2.84
C GLN A 194 -4.63 -14.10 2.97
N LYS A 195 -4.75 -15.32 2.45
CA LYS A 195 -5.97 -16.14 2.57
C LYS A 195 -6.35 -16.42 4.03
N LYS A 196 -5.37 -16.63 4.90
CA LYS A 196 -5.61 -16.91 6.31
C LYS A 196 -6.23 -15.72 7.04
N ILE A 197 -5.76 -14.49 6.77
CA ILE A 197 -6.25 -13.30 7.48
C ILE A 197 -7.50 -12.69 6.86
N GLU A 198 -7.74 -12.87 5.58
CA GLU A 198 -8.84 -12.20 4.85
C GLU A 198 -10.21 -12.40 5.52
N PRO A 199 -10.64 -13.60 5.95
CA PRO A 199 -11.94 -13.77 6.63
C PRO A 199 -12.04 -12.97 7.92
N HIS A 200 -10.92 -12.84 8.66
CA HIS A 200 -10.86 -12.06 9.90
C HIS A 200 -10.92 -10.55 9.63
N LEU A 201 -10.22 -10.08 8.59
CA LEU A 201 -10.27 -8.67 8.17
C LEU A 201 -11.69 -8.29 7.73
N ILE A 202 -12.37 -9.15 6.97
CA ILE A 202 -13.77 -8.94 6.55
C ILE A 202 -14.71 -8.90 7.76
N ALA A 203 -14.53 -9.83 8.71
CA ALA A 203 -15.36 -9.87 9.93
C ALA A 203 -15.17 -8.59 10.75
N LEU A 204 -13.93 -8.17 11.00
CA LEU A 204 -13.59 -6.94 11.72
C LEU A 204 -14.12 -5.69 11.00
N ALA A 205 -14.01 -5.63 9.67
CA ALA A 205 -14.54 -4.53 8.87
C ALA A 205 -16.05 -4.37 9.08
N ARG A 206 -16.78 -5.48 9.05
CA ARG A 206 -18.25 -5.50 9.29
C ARG A 206 -18.59 -5.12 10.72
N GLU A 207 -17.93 -5.72 11.71
CA GLU A 207 -18.14 -5.44 13.14
C GLU A 207 -17.96 -3.96 13.47
N HIS A 208 -16.89 -3.34 12.92
CA HIS A 208 -16.56 -1.95 13.18
C HIS A 208 -17.18 -0.96 12.18
N ASN A 209 -17.97 -1.44 11.20
CA ASN A 209 -18.51 -0.59 10.12
C ASN A 209 -17.42 0.24 9.42
N VAL A 210 -16.34 -0.45 9.01
CA VAL A 210 -15.26 0.08 8.19
C VAL A 210 -15.38 -0.50 6.80
N LYS A 211 -15.22 0.32 5.76
CA LYS A 211 -15.28 -0.15 4.37
C LYS A 211 -14.02 -0.94 4.01
N LEU A 212 -14.23 -1.98 3.21
CA LEU A 212 -13.14 -2.74 2.58
C LEU A 212 -12.69 -2.05 1.30
N VAL A 213 -11.41 -2.15 0.98
CA VAL A 213 -10.82 -1.67 -0.27
C VAL A 213 -9.91 -2.75 -0.86
N ALA A 214 -10.08 -3.05 -2.15
CA ALA A 214 -9.24 -3.99 -2.87
C ALA A 214 -8.03 -3.28 -3.46
N THR A 215 -6.83 -3.82 -3.25
CA THR A 215 -5.60 -3.32 -3.87
C THR A 215 -4.73 -4.46 -4.41
N ASN A 216 -3.69 -4.12 -5.16
CA ASN A 216 -2.76 -5.10 -5.69
C ASN A 216 -1.29 -4.82 -5.33
N ASP A 217 -1.02 -3.82 -4.49
CA ASP A 217 0.35 -3.53 -4.02
C ASP A 217 1.35 -3.51 -5.19
N VAL A 218 1.05 -2.67 -6.19
CA VAL A 218 1.74 -2.68 -7.48
C VAL A 218 3.20 -2.28 -7.32
N HIS A 219 4.13 -3.11 -7.83
CA HIS A 219 5.57 -2.86 -7.83
C HIS A 219 6.20 -2.85 -9.21
N PHE A 220 5.50 -3.35 -10.24
CA PHE A 220 5.94 -3.34 -11.63
C PHE A 220 4.73 -3.22 -12.58
N VAL A 221 4.99 -2.89 -13.84
CA VAL A 221 3.89 -2.49 -14.75
C VAL A 221 3.21 -3.68 -15.37
N ASN A 222 3.94 -4.63 -15.95
CA ASN A 222 3.38 -5.74 -16.71
C ASN A 222 3.72 -7.08 -16.04
N ALA A 223 2.89 -8.10 -16.21
CA ALA A 223 3.11 -9.42 -15.62
C ALA A 223 4.47 -10.02 -16.03
N GLU A 224 4.92 -9.76 -17.26
CA GLU A 224 6.22 -10.17 -17.80
C GLU A 224 7.42 -9.49 -17.14
N ASP A 225 7.24 -8.42 -16.38
CA ASP A 225 8.31 -7.72 -15.66
C ASP A 225 8.69 -8.43 -14.34
N ALA A 226 7.89 -9.40 -13.88
CA ALA A 226 8.12 -10.12 -12.63
C ALA A 226 9.55 -10.71 -12.49
N PRO A 227 10.18 -11.31 -13.53
CA PRO A 227 11.56 -11.78 -13.41
C PRO A 227 12.61 -10.66 -13.29
N ALA A 228 12.33 -9.47 -13.83
CA ALA A 228 13.20 -8.31 -13.68
C ALA A 228 13.07 -7.73 -12.27
N HIS A 229 11.85 -7.64 -11.77
CA HIS A 229 11.55 -7.23 -10.39
C HIS A 229 12.21 -8.18 -9.37
N ASP A 230 12.12 -9.51 -9.57
CA ASP A 230 12.77 -10.48 -8.69
C ASP A 230 14.30 -10.27 -8.60
N ARG A 231 14.95 -9.93 -9.72
CA ARG A 231 16.38 -9.57 -9.72
C ARG A 231 16.66 -8.29 -8.94
N LEU A 232 15.80 -7.28 -9.06
CA LEU A 232 15.91 -6.05 -8.27
C LEU A 232 15.84 -6.35 -6.77
N ILE A 233 14.92 -7.21 -6.35
CA ILE A 233 14.79 -7.65 -4.96
C ILE A 233 16.04 -8.41 -4.49
N CYS A 234 16.63 -9.25 -5.32
CA CYS A 234 17.89 -9.92 -5.00
C CYS A 234 19.04 -8.91 -4.76
N VAL A 235 19.10 -7.83 -5.55
CA VAL A 235 20.07 -6.74 -5.31
C VAL A 235 19.81 -6.06 -3.95
N ALA A 236 18.53 -5.81 -3.61
CA ALA A 236 18.16 -5.16 -2.35
C ALA A 236 18.45 -6.03 -1.11
N THR A 237 18.31 -7.35 -1.23
CA THR A 237 18.49 -8.32 -0.13
C THR A 237 19.88 -8.95 -0.08
N ASN A 238 20.71 -8.71 -1.10
CA ASN A 238 21.99 -9.39 -1.32
C ASN A 238 21.85 -10.92 -1.40
N ASP A 239 20.76 -11.37 -2.04
CA ASP A 239 20.48 -12.77 -2.31
C ASP A 239 20.94 -13.15 -3.74
N ASP A 240 21.16 -14.44 -4.01
CA ASP A 240 21.40 -14.96 -5.35
C ASP A 240 20.07 -15.40 -5.99
N VAL A 241 19.84 -15.01 -7.24
CA VAL A 241 18.65 -15.40 -8.01
C VAL A 241 18.53 -16.92 -8.14
N ALA A 242 19.66 -17.64 -8.16
CA ALA A 242 19.69 -19.10 -8.25
C ALA A 242 19.40 -19.80 -6.91
N ASP A 243 19.33 -19.08 -5.79
CA ASP A 243 19.00 -19.65 -4.49
C ASP A 243 17.48 -19.75 -4.30
N ASP A 244 16.95 -20.96 -4.32
CA ASP A 244 15.51 -21.21 -4.09
C ASP A 244 15.06 -20.88 -2.64
N ASN A 245 15.99 -20.75 -1.69
CA ASN A 245 15.69 -20.38 -0.30
C ASN A 245 15.80 -18.88 -0.02
N ARG A 246 16.04 -18.07 -1.06
CA ARG A 246 16.16 -16.60 -0.90
C ARG A 246 14.91 -15.98 -0.28
N LYS A 247 15.09 -14.88 0.43
CA LYS A 247 14.04 -14.16 1.14
C LYS A 247 13.16 -13.33 0.21
N ILE A 248 12.56 -13.97 -0.79
CA ILE A 248 11.61 -13.28 -1.66
C ILE A 248 10.35 -12.92 -0.86
N ARG A 249 9.88 -11.67 -1.02
CA ARG A 249 8.66 -11.16 -0.36
C ARG A 249 7.49 -11.03 -1.33
N TYR A 250 7.76 -11.14 -2.62
CA TYR A 250 6.80 -10.90 -3.70
C TYR A 250 6.40 -12.20 -4.36
N THR A 251 5.22 -12.17 -4.96
CA THR A 251 4.58 -13.36 -5.55
C THR A 251 4.68 -13.41 -7.07
N GLY A 252 5.11 -12.28 -7.68
CA GLY A 252 5.08 -12.08 -9.13
C GLY A 252 3.71 -11.63 -9.65
N GLU A 253 2.76 -11.36 -8.76
CA GLU A 253 1.40 -10.90 -9.08
C GLU A 253 1.19 -9.39 -8.78
N GLU A 254 2.23 -8.69 -8.32
CA GLU A 254 2.21 -7.28 -7.93
C GLU A 254 2.36 -6.33 -9.14
N TYR A 255 1.80 -6.69 -10.30
CA TYR A 255 1.75 -5.84 -11.49
C TYR A 255 0.49 -4.98 -11.55
N LEU A 256 0.51 -3.94 -12.39
CA LEU A 256 -0.66 -3.09 -12.64
C LEU A 256 -1.73 -3.90 -13.41
N LYS A 257 -2.57 -4.62 -12.68
CA LYS A 257 -3.68 -5.42 -13.23
C LYS A 257 -4.72 -4.54 -13.90
N SER A 258 -5.36 -5.04 -14.95
CA SER A 258 -6.51 -4.38 -15.55
C SER A 258 -7.73 -4.39 -14.61
N SER A 259 -8.67 -3.49 -14.88
CA SER A 259 -9.96 -3.45 -14.18
C SER A 259 -10.73 -4.77 -14.29
N GLU A 260 -10.59 -5.48 -15.41
CA GLU A 260 -11.21 -6.80 -15.61
C GLU A 260 -10.55 -7.86 -14.72
N GLU A 261 -9.21 -7.91 -14.66
CA GLU A 261 -8.46 -8.84 -13.81
C GLU A 261 -8.80 -8.61 -12.32
N MET A 262 -8.81 -7.36 -11.86
CA MET A 262 -9.19 -7.04 -10.49
C MET A 262 -10.64 -7.39 -10.19
N SER A 263 -11.55 -7.17 -11.13
CA SER A 263 -12.97 -7.54 -10.98
C SER A 263 -13.19 -9.05 -10.91
N ALA A 264 -12.43 -9.83 -11.67
CA ALA A 264 -12.46 -11.30 -11.57
C ALA A 264 -11.88 -11.76 -10.22
N LEU A 265 -10.78 -11.16 -9.78
CA LEU A 265 -10.07 -11.51 -8.55
C LEU A 265 -10.91 -11.26 -7.28
N PHE A 266 -11.73 -10.21 -7.26
CA PHE A 266 -12.59 -9.81 -6.14
C PHE A 266 -14.08 -9.91 -6.46
N SER A 267 -14.48 -10.84 -7.35
CA SER A 267 -15.87 -11.01 -7.79
C SER A 267 -16.84 -11.37 -6.66
N ASP A 268 -16.35 -11.97 -5.57
CA ASP A 268 -17.06 -12.32 -4.35
C ASP A 268 -17.20 -11.17 -3.34
N ILE A 269 -16.44 -10.06 -3.52
CA ILE A 269 -16.45 -8.89 -2.65
C ILE A 269 -16.46 -7.60 -3.52
N PRO A 270 -17.50 -7.40 -4.35
CA PRO A 270 -17.55 -6.28 -5.31
C PRO A 270 -17.57 -4.90 -4.62
N GLU A 271 -18.00 -4.82 -3.37
CA GLU A 271 -17.95 -3.59 -2.57
C GLU A 271 -16.52 -3.09 -2.34
N ALA A 272 -15.53 -3.97 -2.22
CA ALA A 272 -14.13 -3.57 -2.05
C ALA A 272 -13.57 -2.91 -3.33
N LEU A 273 -14.05 -3.31 -4.50
CA LEU A 273 -13.72 -2.67 -5.78
C LEU A 273 -14.44 -1.31 -5.91
N ALA A 274 -15.73 -1.27 -5.57
CA ALA A 274 -16.53 -0.03 -5.64
C ALA A 274 -15.94 1.08 -4.74
N THR A 275 -15.38 0.71 -3.59
CA THR A 275 -14.72 1.62 -2.65
C THR A 275 -13.53 2.34 -3.30
N THR A 276 -12.79 1.71 -4.21
CA THR A 276 -11.66 2.36 -4.90
C THR A 276 -12.12 3.56 -5.73
N LEU A 277 -13.27 3.43 -6.39
CA LEU A 277 -13.87 4.51 -7.17
C LEU A 277 -14.44 5.62 -6.27
N GLU A 278 -15.01 5.25 -5.13
CA GLU A 278 -15.49 6.22 -4.13
C GLU A 278 -14.33 7.09 -3.62
N ILE A 279 -13.22 6.46 -3.22
CA ILE A 279 -12.01 7.15 -2.76
C ILE A 279 -11.50 8.10 -3.85
N SER A 280 -11.40 7.64 -5.10
CA SER A 280 -10.90 8.46 -6.21
C SER A 280 -11.78 9.68 -6.51
N LYS A 281 -13.10 9.59 -6.29
CA LYS A 281 -14.05 10.71 -6.47
C LYS A 281 -13.94 11.74 -5.35
N ASN A 282 -13.66 11.29 -4.13
CA ASN A 282 -13.55 12.15 -2.94
C ASN A 282 -12.22 12.90 -2.85
N TYR A 283 -11.30 12.63 -3.76
CA TYR A 283 -10.01 13.30 -3.86
C TYR A 283 -10.15 14.68 -4.54
N ALA A 284 -9.65 15.74 -3.88
CA ALA A 284 -9.79 17.13 -4.31
C ALA A 284 -8.46 17.92 -4.18
N LEU A 285 -7.41 17.44 -4.87
CA LEU A 285 -6.13 18.15 -5.03
C LEU A 285 -6.03 18.76 -6.42
#